data_c103468184d88a0e3b470fcfc40e9176
#
_entry.id   c103468184d88a0e3b470fcfc40e9176
#
_cell.length_a   1.000
_cell.length_b   1.000
_cell.length_c   1.000
_cell.angle_alpha   90.00
_cell.angle_beta   90.00
_cell.angle_gamma   90.00
#
_symmetry.space_group_name_H-M   'P 1'
#
loop_
_entity.id
_entity.type
_entity.pdbx_description
1 polymer ?
#
loop_
_entity_poly.entity_id
_entity_poly.type
_entity_poly.pdbx_seq_one_letter_code
_entity_poly.pdbx_strand_id
1 'polypeptide(L)'
;MKNILIVFLLFLSHNLFSQQIFIPNAFTPDGDGQNDYFGVFFIEKDSIQYFSMKIYNSNGECVFLSHDIDDKWQGGVEYFSSPKPFVYFIEYRSYGTFEIIQRKGFILLIR
;
A
#
# COMPACT_ATOMS: atom_id res chain seq x y z
N MET A 1 24.57 -1.58 32.23
CA MET A 1 24.74 -2.34 30.98
C MET A 1 23.61 -3.30 30.70
N LYS A 2 23.16 -4.08 31.72
CA LYS A 2 22.05 -5.04 31.50
C LYS A 2 20.75 -4.36 31.03
N ASN A 3 20.44 -3.16 31.54
CA ASN A 3 19.23 -2.46 31.20
C ASN A 3 19.22 -1.95 29.74
N ILE A 4 20.40 -1.58 29.23
CA ILE A 4 20.55 -1.10 27.85
C ILE A 4 20.31 -2.26 26.89
N LEU A 5 20.81 -3.45 27.19
CA LEU A 5 20.64 -4.62 26.37
C LEU A 5 19.15 -5.04 26.28
N ILE A 6 18.43 -4.99 27.40
CA ILE A 6 17.01 -5.33 27.44
C ILE A 6 16.18 -4.35 26.60
N VAL A 7 16.48 -3.05 26.71
CA VAL A 7 15.80 -2.03 25.91
C VAL A 7 16.06 -2.25 24.41
N PHE A 8 17.28 -2.59 24.03
CA PHE A 8 17.62 -2.88 22.64
C PHE A 8 16.87 -4.10 22.10
N LEU A 9 16.75 -5.16 22.90
CA LEU A 9 15.99 -6.35 22.50
C LEU A 9 14.50 -6.06 22.35
N LEU A 10 13.92 -5.25 23.24
CA LEU A 10 12.53 -4.85 23.12
C LEU A 10 12.29 -4.02 21.85
N PHE A 11 13.22 -3.14 21.52
CA PHE A 11 13.15 -2.36 20.30
C PHE A 11 13.19 -3.23 19.05
N LEU A 12 14.05 -4.25 19.03
CA LEU A 12 14.12 -5.20 17.92
C LEU A 12 12.83 -6.01 17.78
N SER A 13 12.22 -6.41 18.89
CA SER A 13 10.97 -7.18 18.82
C SER A 13 9.81 -6.35 18.28
N HIS A 14 9.79 -5.04 18.51
CA HIS A 14 8.81 -4.17 17.87
C HIS A 14 8.99 -4.14 16.35
N ASN A 15 10.21 -4.14 15.85
CA ASN A 15 10.49 -4.15 14.42
C ASN A 15 10.09 -5.45 13.75
N LEU A 16 10.08 -6.57 14.45
CA LEU A 16 9.70 -7.87 13.90
C LEU A 16 8.21 -7.95 13.51
N PHE A 17 7.36 -7.15 14.16
CA PHE A 17 5.91 -7.16 13.89
C PHE A 17 5.44 -6.03 13.00
N SER A 18 6.35 -5.22 12.43
CA SER A 18 5.99 -3.96 11.81
C SER A 18 5.65 -4.05 10.33
N GLN A 19 5.84 -5.22 9.66
CA GLN A 19 5.68 -5.26 8.22
C GLN A 19 4.87 -6.45 7.74
N GLN A 20 3.56 -6.26 7.70
CA GLN A 20 2.64 -7.22 7.10
C GLN A 20 2.19 -6.80 5.71
N ILE A 21 2.56 -5.59 5.28
CA ILE A 21 2.04 -4.98 4.06
C ILE A 21 3.18 -4.28 3.32
N PHE A 22 3.18 -4.43 1.99
CA PHE A 22 4.08 -3.72 1.10
C PHE A 22 3.25 -2.91 0.11
N ILE A 23 3.53 -1.61 0.02
CA ILE A 23 2.85 -0.69 -0.88
C ILE A 23 3.91 -0.04 -1.78
N PRO A 24 3.91 -0.30 -3.10
CA PRO A 24 4.85 0.37 -4.01
C PRO A 24 4.59 1.86 -4.07
N ASN A 25 5.62 2.65 -4.39
CA ASN A 25 5.48 4.08 -4.51
C ASN A 25 5.56 4.58 -5.96
N ALA A 26 5.74 3.67 -6.92
CA ALA A 26 5.78 4.01 -8.33
C ALA A 26 5.45 2.79 -9.18
N PHE A 27 4.91 3.02 -10.38
CA PHE A 27 4.70 1.95 -11.34
C PHE A 27 4.71 2.50 -12.76
N THR A 28 4.98 1.61 -13.72
CA THR A 28 5.12 1.96 -15.14
C THR A 28 4.25 1.03 -15.97
N PRO A 29 2.99 1.43 -16.27
CA PRO A 29 2.07 0.58 -17.03
C PRO A 29 2.37 0.65 -18.53
N ASP A 30 3.46 0.00 -18.95
CA ASP A 30 3.93 -0.03 -20.34
C ASP A 30 3.71 -1.38 -21.04
N GLY A 31 3.14 -2.36 -20.32
CA GLY A 31 2.84 -3.67 -20.89
C GLY A 31 4.02 -4.63 -20.95
N ASP A 32 5.12 -4.33 -20.27
CA ASP A 32 6.32 -5.19 -20.29
C ASP A 32 6.25 -6.35 -19.28
N GLY A 33 5.18 -6.44 -18.50
CA GLY A 33 5.01 -7.45 -17.47
C GLY A 33 5.66 -7.13 -16.14
N GLN A 34 6.31 -5.97 -16.03
CA GLN A 34 6.97 -5.53 -14.79
C GLN A 34 6.41 -4.17 -14.37
N ASN A 35 5.94 -4.09 -13.13
CA ASN A 35 5.43 -2.86 -12.55
C ASN A 35 4.31 -2.21 -13.37
N ASP A 36 3.48 -3.03 -14.04
CA ASP A 36 2.37 -2.56 -14.86
C ASP A 36 1.16 -2.14 -14.06
N TYR A 37 1.10 -2.53 -12.79
CA TYR A 37 -0.07 -2.32 -11.94
C TYR A 37 0.36 -1.82 -10.59
N PHE A 38 -0.51 -1.02 -9.98
CA PHE A 38 -0.37 -0.65 -8.58
C PHE A 38 -1.33 -1.48 -7.74
N GLY A 39 -0.81 -2.08 -6.69
CA GLY A 39 -1.58 -2.86 -5.74
C GLY A 39 -0.83 -3.03 -4.44
N VAL A 40 -1.52 -3.58 -3.47
CA VAL A 40 -1.00 -3.80 -2.13
C VAL A 40 -0.64 -5.27 -1.98
N PHE A 41 0.48 -5.55 -1.35
CA PHE A 41 0.93 -6.93 -1.11
C PHE A 41 0.94 -7.18 0.38
N PHE A 42 0.22 -8.22 0.80
CA PHE A 42 0.20 -8.66 2.19
C PHE A 42 0.99 -9.96 2.30
N ILE A 43 1.79 -10.09 3.36
CA ILE A 43 2.51 -11.33 3.64
C ILE A 43 1.52 -12.46 3.92
N GLU A 44 0.46 -12.15 4.67
CA GLU A 44 -0.59 -13.12 5.02
C GLU A 44 -1.95 -12.55 4.65
N LYS A 45 -2.28 -12.58 3.35
CA LYS A 45 -3.53 -11.97 2.89
C LYS A 45 -4.77 -12.65 3.46
N ASP A 46 -4.69 -13.94 3.78
CA ASP A 46 -5.82 -14.66 4.36
C ASP A 46 -6.13 -14.22 5.79
N SER A 47 -5.23 -13.50 6.44
CA SER A 47 -5.46 -12.93 7.76
C SER A 47 -6.26 -11.64 7.72
N ILE A 48 -6.51 -11.08 6.54
CA ILE A 48 -7.19 -9.80 6.38
C ILE A 48 -8.68 -10.03 6.23
N GLN A 49 -9.46 -9.41 7.12
CA GLN A 49 -10.92 -9.50 7.12
C GLN A 49 -11.57 -8.38 6.33
N TYR A 50 -11.00 -7.19 6.38
CA TYR A 50 -11.52 -5.99 5.73
C TYR A 50 -10.41 -5.28 4.98
N PHE A 51 -10.71 -4.80 3.78
CA PHE A 51 -9.76 -4.07 2.95
C PHE A 51 -10.50 -3.01 2.14
N SER A 52 -9.89 -1.82 2.04
CA SER A 52 -10.37 -0.75 1.18
C SER A 52 -9.16 -0.01 0.61
N MET A 53 -9.18 0.23 -0.68
CA MET A 53 -8.14 1.01 -1.36
C MET A 53 -8.80 2.08 -2.22
N LYS A 54 -8.41 3.34 -2.01
CA LYS A 54 -8.85 4.47 -2.80
C LYS A 54 -7.63 5.19 -3.35
N ILE A 55 -7.73 5.60 -4.61
CA ILE A 55 -6.66 6.36 -5.26
C ILE A 55 -7.27 7.65 -5.80
N TYR A 56 -6.59 8.75 -5.53
CA TYR A 56 -7.00 10.08 -5.94
C TYR A 56 -5.96 10.71 -6.84
N ASN A 57 -6.41 11.48 -7.82
CA ASN A 57 -5.51 12.28 -8.65
C ASN A 57 -5.14 13.59 -7.95
N SER A 58 -4.33 14.43 -8.60
CA SER A 58 -3.88 15.70 -8.03
C SER A 58 -5.00 16.73 -7.88
N ASN A 59 -6.13 16.52 -8.53
CA ASN A 59 -7.30 17.38 -8.40
C ASN A 59 -8.24 16.94 -7.28
N GLY A 60 -7.88 15.86 -6.56
CA GLY A 60 -8.70 15.35 -5.47
C GLY A 60 -9.83 14.44 -5.91
N GLU A 61 -9.84 14.03 -7.16
CA GLU A 61 -10.86 13.13 -7.69
C GLU A 61 -10.47 11.67 -7.44
N CYS A 62 -11.43 10.87 -6.96
CA CYS A 62 -11.20 9.45 -6.77
C CYS A 62 -11.24 8.76 -8.13
N VAL A 63 -10.10 8.17 -8.50
CA VAL A 63 -9.94 7.52 -9.81
C VAL A 63 -9.99 6.00 -9.71
N PHE A 64 -9.88 5.45 -8.51
CA PHE A 64 -9.97 4.01 -8.29
C PHE A 64 -10.45 3.74 -6.87
N LEU A 65 -11.33 2.76 -6.74
CA LEU A 65 -11.85 2.30 -5.45
C LEU A 65 -12.02 0.79 -5.52
N SER A 66 -11.49 0.08 -4.54
CA SER A 66 -11.66 -1.37 -4.47
C SER A 66 -11.73 -1.83 -3.02
N HIS A 67 -12.53 -2.86 -2.78
CA HIS A 67 -12.57 -3.60 -1.51
C HIS A 67 -11.98 -5.00 -1.65
N ASP A 68 -11.43 -5.32 -2.82
CA ASP A 68 -10.80 -6.60 -3.11
C ASP A 68 -9.30 -6.48 -2.94
N ILE A 69 -8.74 -7.30 -2.04
CA ILE A 69 -7.33 -7.29 -1.70
C ILE A 69 -6.44 -7.68 -2.90
N ASP A 70 -7.01 -8.41 -3.86
CA ASP A 70 -6.27 -8.84 -5.06
C ASP A 70 -6.43 -7.88 -6.23
N ASP A 71 -7.26 -6.85 -6.07
CA ASP A 71 -7.49 -5.88 -7.14
C ASP A 71 -6.29 -4.97 -7.31
N LYS A 72 -6.01 -4.63 -8.56
CA LYS A 72 -4.86 -3.79 -8.91
C LYS A 72 -5.28 -2.71 -9.89
N TRP A 73 -4.70 -1.53 -9.71
CA TRP A 73 -5.00 -0.37 -10.55
C TRP A 73 -3.98 -0.27 -11.68
N GLN A 74 -4.47 -0.11 -12.89
CA GLN A 74 -3.63 -0.05 -14.09
C GLN A 74 -3.27 1.38 -14.54
N GLY A 75 -3.66 2.39 -13.77
CA GLY A 75 -3.28 3.77 -14.06
C GLY A 75 -4.26 4.55 -14.91
N GLY A 76 -5.39 3.95 -15.28
CA GLY A 76 -6.38 4.59 -16.16
C GLY A 76 -5.94 4.58 -17.61
N VAL A 77 -6.71 5.30 -18.45
CA VAL A 77 -6.52 5.30 -19.91
C VAL A 77 -5.82 6.54 -20.43
N GLU A 78 -5.64 7.57 -19.59
CA GLU A 78 -5.03 8.81 -20.02
C GLU A 78 -3.53 8.65 -20.27
N TYR A 79 -3.06 9.24 -21.36
CA TYR A 79 -1.64 9.34 -21.67
C TYR A 79 -1.12 10.70 -21.26
N PHE A 80 0.04 10.75 -20.63
CA PHE A 80 0.69 12.01 -20.28
C PHE A 80 2.20 11.88 -20.48
N SER A 81 2.82 13.00 -20.85
CA SER A 81 4.23 13.03 -21.25
C SER A 81 5.19 13.12 -20.06
N SER A 82 4.70 13.33 -18.85
CA SER A 82 5.51 13.44 -17.65
C SER A 82 4.93 12.59 -16.55
N PRO A 83 5.72 12.15 -15.57
CA PRO A 83 5.20 11.40 -14.43
C PRO A 83 4.13 12.17 -13.69
N LYS A 84 3.09 11.47 -13.23
CA LYS A 84 1.99 12.08 -12.49
C LYS A 84 1.88 11.48 -11.10
N PRO A 85 1.70 12.34 -10.07
CA PRO A 85 1.48 11.88 -8.71
C PRO A 85 0.01 11.57 -8.46
N PHE A 86 -0.20 10.52 -7.69
CA PHE A 86 -1.51 10.15 -7.15
C PHE A 86 -1.36 9.92 -5.66
N VAL A 87 -2.46 9.93 -4.95
CA VAL A 87 -2.47 9.67 -3.51
C VAL A 87 -3.31 8.43 -3.26
N TYR A 88 -2.79 7.51 -2.47
CA TYR A 88 -3.55 6.35 -2.06
C TYR A 88 -3.98 6.47 -0.60
N PHE A 89 -5.16 5.90 -0.32
CA PHE A 89 -5.66 5.65 1.03
C PHE A 89 -6.02 4.19 1.14
N ILE A 90 -5.36 3.49 2.06
CA ILE A 90 -5.60 2.07 2.27
C ILE A 90 -5.99 1.86 3.72
N GLU A 91 -7.08 1.13 3.93
CA GLU A 91 -7.56 0.73 5.24
C GLU A 91 -7.71 -0.78 5.27
N TYR A 92 -7.29 -1.41 6.34
CA TYR A 92 -7.47 -2.84 6.49
C TYR A 92 -7.57 -3.23 7.95
N ARG A 93 -8.16 -4.40 8.18
CA ARG A 93 -8.32 -4.99 9.49
C ARG A 93 -8.08 -6.49 9.40
N SER A 94 -7.32 -7.02 10.34
CA SER A 94 -7.07 -8.45 10.46
C SER A 94 -8.16 -9.14 11.26
N TYR A 95 -8.37 -10.44 11.00
CA TYR A 95 -9.24 -11.25 11.85
C TYR A 95 -8.72 -11.23 13.28
N GLY A 96 -9.64 -11.22 14.25
CA GLY A 96 -9.30 -11.25 15.67
C GLY A 96 -8.96 -9.89 16.27
N THR A 97 -9.09 -8.82 15.52
CA THR A 97 -8.84 -7.46 16.02
C THR A 97 -9.93 -6.52 15.55
N PHE A 98 -10.21 -5.47 16.33
CA PHE A 98 -11.14 -4.42 15.97
C PHE A 98 -10.44 -3.18 15.42
N GLU A 99 -9.11 -3.16 15.44
CA GLU A 99 -8.35 -2.01 15.01
C GLU A 99 -8.27 -1.95 13.50
N ILE A 100 -8.63 -0.80 12.93
CA ILE A 100 -8.47 -0.52 11.51
C ILE A 100 -7.14 0.18 11.32
N ILE A 101 -6.29 -0.38 10.49
CA ILE A 101 -4.99 0.19 10.16
C ILE A 101 -5.12 1.01 8.88
N GLN A 102 -4.61 2.24 8.91
CA GLN A 102 -4.68 3.16 7.78
C GLN A 102 -3.29 3.42 7.25
N ARG A 103 -3.17 3.44 5.93
CA ARG A 103 -1.95 3.83 5.22
C ARG A 103 -2.30 4.86 4.17
N LYS A 104 -1.48 5.90 4.09
CA LYS A 104 -1.63 7.00 3.15
C LYS A 104 -0.27 7.34 2.56
N GLY A 105 -0.23 7.61 1.26
CA GLY A 105 1.03 7.96 0.63
C GLY A 105 0.83 8.37 -0.82
N PHE A 106 1.96 8.54 -1.49
CA PHE A 106 1.98 8.96 -2.89
C PHE A 106 2.38 7.81 -3.79
N ILE A 107 1.78 7.79 -5.00
CA ILE A 107 2.17 6.89 -6.07
C ILE A 107 2.58 7.75 -7.25
N LEU A 108 3.74 7.43 -7.84
CA LEU A 108 4.16 8.07 -9.07
C LEU A 108 3.89 7.13 -10.23
N LEU A 109 3.05 7.58 -11.18
CA LEU A 109 2.76 6.84 -12.40
C LEU A 109 3.63 7.39 -13.52
N ILE A 110 4.44 6.53 -14.11
CA ILE A 110 5.42 6.89 -15.14
C ILE A 110 5.04 6.18 -16.45
N ARG A 111 4.82 6.95 -17.49
CA ARG A 111 4.52 6.42 -18.83
C ARG A 111 5.48 6.99 -19.86
#